data_2d3a41a0e8b2e2f92f4ca9f8c497a859
#
_entry.id   2d3a41a0e8b2e2f92f4ca9f8c497a859
#
_cell.length_a   1.000
_cell.length_b   1.000
_cell.length_c   1.000
_cell.angle_alpha   90.00
_cell.angle_beta   90.00
_cell.angle_gamma   90.00
#
_symmetry.space_group_name_H-M   'P 1'
#
loop_
_entity.id
_entity.type
_entity.pdbx_description
1 polymer ?
#
loop_
_entity_poly.entity_id
_entity_poly.type
_entity_poly.pdbx_seq_one_letter_code
_entity_poly.pdbx_strand_id
1 'polypeptide(L)'
;MNTGKQLPKSMCRLIFETVKWADGAPRLLPWHQERVGKAMELYGAADAPVPDLAAVLASCPGPGSGIYKCHITYDTQGRVKAPVVAPYRPRRVKNLVCVDAPHLDYSCKWEDRTALEAVGAGLGGDEEALILRNGLVTDTRYSNVVFGDGCRWVAPETFLLPGTKRAFLLERGRMECRPLKAEDVKKFRFCSLVNAMLDPGDVVVRTEDILLP
;
A
#
# COMPACT_ATOMS: atom_id res chain seq x y z
N MET A 1 -7.87 7.34 -24.80
CA MET A 1 -6.46 6.99 -25.07
C MET A 1 -5.63 7.79 -24.09
N ASN A 2 -5.14 7.14 -23.05
CA ASN A 2 -4.43 7.82 -21.96
C ASN A 2 -2.94 7.75 -22.26
N THR A 3 -2.41 8.79 -22.89
CA THR A 3 -0.97 8.96 -23.10
C THR A 3 -0.34 9.43 -21.78
N GLY A 4 -0.30 8.54 -20.78
CA GLY A 4 0.58 8.75 -19.64
C GLY A 4 1.98 8.95 -20.16
N LYS A 5 2.52 10.16 -20.01
CA LYS A 5 3.93 10.45 -20.31
C LYS A 5 4.79 9.50 -19.47
N GLN A 6 5.20 8.37 -20.06
CA GLN A 6 6.29 7.61 -19.50
C GLN A 6 7.51 8.53 -19.49
N LEU A 7 7.95 8.91 -18.29
CA LEU A 7 9.21 9.63 -18.14
C LEU A 7 10.33 8.76 -18.72
N PRO A 8 11.36 9.37 -19.33
CA PRO A 8 12.44 8.61 -19.92
C PRO A 8 13.07 7.67 -18.89
N LYS A 9 13.26 6.39 -19.26
CA LYS A 9 13.86 5.33 -18.42
C LYS A 9 15.27 5.69 -17.90
N SER A 10 15.84 6.78 -18.36
CA SER A 10 17.17 7.29 -17.95
C SER A 10 17.17 8.02 -16.59
N MET A 11 16.02 8.45 -16.07
CA MET A 11 15.96 9.08 -14.75
C MET A 11 15.91 8.00 -13.66
N CYS A 12 16.97 7.97 -12.84
CA CYS A 12 17.03 7.11 -11.66
C CYS A 12 15.94 7.55 -10.66
N ARG A 13 14.94 6.67 -10.43
CA ARG A 13 13.87 6.91 -9.47
C ARG A 13 13.95 5.89 -8.34
N LEU A 14 13.60 6.33 -7.15
CA LEU A 14 13.60 5.48 -5.96
C LEU A 14 12.24 4.85 -5.75
N ILE A 15 12.27 3.55 -5.48
CA ILE A 15 11.13 2.70 -5.15
C ILE A 15 11.39 2.11 -3.77
N PHE A 16 10.37 1.80 -3.00
CA PHE A 16 10.59 1.17 -1.70
C PHE A 16 9.63 0.02 -1.40
N GLU A 17 10.08 -0.87 -0.55
CA GLU A 17 9.28 -1.88 0.09
C GLU A 17 9.20 -1.65 1.60
N THR A 18 8.08 -2.06 2.20
CA THR A 18 7.90 -2.04 3.64
C THR A 18 7.53 -3.45 4.07
N VAL A 19 8.50 -4.20 4.59
CA VAL A 19 8.32 -5.58 5.01
C VAL A 19 8.06 -5.61 6.51
N LYS A 20 6.99 -6.30 6.92
CA LYS A 20 6.72 -6.60 8.33
C LYS A 20 7.69 -7.66 8.81
N TRP A 21 8.39 -7.38 9.89
CA TRP A 21 9.19 -8.37 10.61
C TRP A 21 8.50 -8.68 11.92
N ALA A 22 8.11 -9.90 12.14
CA ALA A 22 7.42 -10.33 13.35
C ALA A 22 7.85 -11.75 13.72
N ASP A 23 7.98 -12.01 15.01
CA ASP A 23 8.39 -13.32 15.54
C ASP A 23 9.68 -13.85 14.88
N GLY A 24 10.67 -12.98 14.75
CA GLY A 24 11.97 -13.30 14.18
C GLY A 24 12.03 -13.52 12.67
N ALA A 25 10.95 -13.26 11.92
CA ALA A 25 10.90 -13.52 10.49
C ALA A 25 10.19 -12.43 9.67
N PRO A 26 10.65 -12.16 8.43
CA PRO A 26 9.93 -11.30 7.50
C PRO A 26 8.63 -11.97 7.03
N ARG A 27 7.58 -11.19 6.89
CA ARG A 27 6.26 -11.64 6.47
C ARG A 27 5.98 -11.24 5.02
N LEU A 28 5.18 -12.06 4.32
CA LEU A 28 4.74 -11.83 2.93
C LEU A 28 5.87 -11.62 1.92
N LEU A 29 7.06 -12.17 2.16
CA LEU A 29 8.23 -11.96 1.30
C LEU A 29 8.00 -12.35 -0.17
N PRO A 30 7.32 -13.46 -0.52
CA PRO A 30 7.04 -13.79 -1.92
C PRO A 30 6.25 -12.71 -2.65
N TRP A 31 5.21 -12.14 -2.03
CA TRP A 31 4.39 -11.06 -2.61
C TRP A 31 5.16 -9.73 -2.74
N HIS A 32 6.08 -9.46 -1.81
CA HIS A 32 7.00 -8.33 -1.93
C HIS A 32 7.95 -8.53 -3.11
N GLN A 33 8.54 -9.72 -3.23
CA GLN A 33 9.46 -10.05 -4.32
C GLN A 33 8.77 -9.99 -5.69
N GLU A 34 7.54 -10.49 -5.79
CA GLU A 34 6.74 -10.39 -7.02
C GLU A 34 6.49 -8.92 -7.41
N ARG A 35 6.15 -8.06 -6.43
CA ARG A 35 5.94 -6.63 -6.70
C ARG A 35 7.23 -5.92 -7.13
N VAL A 36 8.36 -6.24 -6.52
CA VAL A 36 9.68 -5.75 -6.96
C VAL A 36 9.96 -6.18 -8.39
N GLY A 37 9.72 -7.43 -8.74
CA GLY A 37 9.87 -7.94 -10.11
C GLY A 37 9.03 -7.14 -11.11
N LYS A 38 7.74 -6.97 -10.83
CA LYS A 38 6.83 -6.17 -11.67
C LYS A 38 7.25 -4.69 -11.79
N ALA A 39 7.73 -4.09 -10.68
CA ALA A 39 8.21 -2.71 -10.72
C ALA A 39 9.47 -2.57 -11.57
N MET A 40 10.40 -3.51 -11.49
CA MET A 40 11.61 -3.50 -12.31
C MET A 40 11.30 -3.79 -13.79
N GLU A 41 10.36 -4.68 -14.08
CA GLU A 41 9.89 -4.92 -15.44
C GLU A 41 9.30 -3.66 -16.11
N LEU A 42 8.47 -2.92 -15.37
CA LEU A 42 7.77 -1.73 -15.89
C LEU A 42 8.66 -0.48 -15.94
N TYR A 43 9.50 -0.29 -14.94
CA TYR A 43 10.21 0.99 -14.68
C TYR A 43 11.72 0.85 -14.62
N GLY A 44 12.26 -0.36 -14.52
CA GLY A 44 13.70 -0.62 -14.50
C GLY A 44 14.39 -0.20 -15.80
N ALA A 45 15.67 0.13 -15.70
CA ALA A 45 16.52 0.31 -16.86
C ALA A 45 16.69 -1.04 -17.58
N ALA A 46 17.04 -0.99 -18.85
CA ALA A 46 17.40 -2.21 -19.61
C ALA A 46 18.54 -2.93 -18.87
N ASP A 47 18.41 -4.24 -18.73
CA ASP A 47 19.39 -5.11 -18.06
C ASP A 47 19.65 -4.81 -16.57
N ALA A 48 18.83 -3.97 -15.92
CA ALA A 48 18.94 -3.73 -14.50
C ALA A 48 18.59 -5.00 -13.70
N PRO A 49 19.41 -5.40 -12.72
CA PRO A 49 19.10 -6.57 -11.90
C PRO A 49 17.85 -6.32 -11.05
N VAL A 50 17.04 -7.35 -10.89
CA VAL A 50 15.91 -7.33 -9.95
C VAL A 50 16.48 -7.53 -8.53
N PRO A 51 16.23 -6.60 -7.58
CA PRO A 51 16.65 -6.76 -6.20
C PRO A 51 16.11 -8.07 -5.57
N ASP A 52 16.99 -8.86 -4.96
CA ASP A 52 16.64 -10.04 -4.19
C ASP A 52 16.38 -9.63 -2.73
N LEU A 53 15.11 -9.54 -2.35
CA LEU A 53 14.73 -9.12 -1.00
C LEU A 53 15.14 -10.15 0.07
N ALA A 54 15.22 -11.43 -0.26
CA ALA A 54 15.68 -12.44 0.69
C ALA A 54 17.16 -12.24 1.03
N ALA A 55 18.00 -12.02 0.04
CA ALA A 55 19.42 -11.72 0.23
C ALA A 55 19.62 -10.40 1.01
N VAL A 56 18.84 -9.36 0.67
CA VAL A 56 18.87 -8.06 1.37
C VAL A 56 18.52 -8.22 2.85
N LEU A 57 17.45 -8.95 3.16
CA LEU A 57 17.00 -9.15 4.54
C LEU A 57 17.92 -10.09 5.32
N ALA A 58 18.55 -11.06 4.68
CA ALA A 58 19.54 -11.95 5.32
C ALA A 58 20.79 -11.18 5.80
N SER A 59 21.12 -10.05 5.17
CA SER A 59 22.22 -9.17 5.58
C SER A 59 21.87 -8.26 6.76
N CYS A 60 20.58 -8.18 7.16
CA CYS A 60 20.16 -7.38 8.29
C CYS A 60 20.23 -8.21 9.58
N PRO A 61 20.75 -7.66 10.70
CA PRO A 61 20.53 -8.27 11.98
C PRO A 61 19.03 -8.30 12.24
N GLY A 62 18.46 -9.51 12.34
CA GLY A 62 17.04 -9.69 12.62
C GLY A 62 16.68 -8.98 13.93
N PRO A 63 15.61 -8.17 13.96
CA PRO A 63 15.13 -7.61 15.21
C PRO A 63 14.62 -8.74 16.10
N GLY A 64 14.76 -8.58 17.41
CA GLY A 64 14.28 -9.54 18.40
C GLY A 64 12.75 -9.70 18.36
N SER A 65 12.16 -10.00 19.53
CA SER A 65 10.70 -10.11 19.67
C SER A 65 9.99 -8.79 19.39
N GLY A 66 8.78 -8.86 18.84
CA GLY A 66 7.95 -7.67 18.53
C GLY A 66 7.70 -7.48 17.04
N ILE A 67 7.04 -6.38 16.72
CA ILE A 67 6.70 -6.01 15.34
C ILE A 67 7.58 -4.85 14.89
N TYR A 68 8.28 -5.08 13.79
CA TYR A 68 9.17 -4.09 13.20
C TYR A 68 8.80 -3.85 11.74
N LYS A 69 9.04 -2.63 11.30
CA LYS A 69 8.98 -2.20 9.91
C LYS A 69 10.38 -2.22 9.33
N CYS A 70 10.62 -3.06 8.34
CA CYS A 70 11.83 -3.03 7.53
C CYS A 70 11.54 -2.25 6.24
N HIS A 71 12.16 -1.08 6.09
CA HIS A 71 12.07 -0.22 4.92
C HIS A 71 13.27 -0.48 4.02
N ILE A 72 13.02 -0.93 2.80
CA ILE A 72 14.01 -1.28 1.79
C ILE A 72 13.82 -0.35 0.60
N THR A 73 14.78 0.51 0.34
CA THR A 73 14.76 1.41 -0.83
C THR A 73 15.68 0.84 -1.92
N TYR A 74 15.20 0.85 -3.15
CA TYR A 74 15.97 0.49 -4.34
C TYR A 74 15.66 1.46 -5.47
N ASP A 75 16.50 1.48 -6.49
CA ASP A 75 16.30 2.36 -7.63
C ASP A 75 16.00 1.59 -8.92
N THR A 76 15.65 2.32 -9.97
CA THR A 76 15.36 1.78 -11.29
C THR A 76 16.61 1.20 -12.00
N GLN A 77 17.80 1.28 -11.39
CA GLN A 77 19.03 0.59 -11.82
C GLN A 77 19.23 -0.73 -11.06
N GLY A 78 18.32 -1.10 -10.15
CA GLY A 78 18.42 -2.31 -9.33
C GLY A 78 19.36 -2.18 -8.14
N ARG A 79 19.87 -0.98 -7.82
CA ARG A 79 20.76 -0.76 -6.67
C ARG A 79 19.92 -0.60 -5.41
N VAL A 80 20.28 -1.35 -4.37
CA VAL A 80 19.58 -1.35 -3.08
C VAL A 80 20.34 -0.54 -2.06
N LYS A 81 19.65 0.33 -1.32
CA LYS A 81 20.21 1.01 -0.14
C LYS A 81 20.15 0.11 1.09
N ALA A 82 20.99 0.37 2.10
CA ALA A 82 20.94 -0.32 3.36
C ALA A 82 19.52 -0.25 3.96
N PRO A 83 18.90 -1.39 4.32
CA PRO A 83 17.57 -1.40 4.91
C PRO A 83 17.53 -0.67 6.26
N VAL A 84 16.41 -0.03 6.54
CA VAL A 84 16.14 0.63 7.83
C VAL A 84 15.10 -0.16 8.59
N VAL A 85 15.47 -0.69 9.75
CA VAL A 85 14.59 -1.45 10.63
C VAL A 85 14.21 -0.61 11.84
N ALA A 86 12.90 -0.45 12.09
CA ALA A 86 12.40 0.31 13.21
C ALA A 86 11.19 -0.39 13.85
N PRO A 87 10.98 -0.27 15.18
CA PRO A 87 9.76 -0.71 15.83
C PRO A 87 8.53 -0.10 15.15
N TYR A 88 7.47 -0.89 15.02
CA TYR A 88 6.25 -0.42 14.36
C TYR A 88 5.08 -0.37 15.34
N ARG A 89 4.35 0.74 15.25
CA ARG A 89 3.03 0.88 15.87
C ARG A 89 2.06 1.43 14.84
N PRO A 90 0.85 0.88 14.73
CA PRO A 90 -0.18 1.42 13.84
C PRO A 90 -0.49 2.88 14.17
N ARG A 91 -0.66 3.70 13.14
CA ARG A 91 -1.22 5.04 13.31
C ARG A 91 -2.70 4.91 13.66
N ARG A 92 -3.17 5.74 14.57
CA ARG A 92 -4.60 5.87 14.85
C ARG A 92 -5.29 6.61 13.71
N VAL A 93 -6.39 6.06 13.23
CA VAL A 93 -7.28 6.69 12.25
C VAL A 93 -8.68 6.58 12.80
N LYS A 94 -9.35 7.72 12.99
CA LYS A 94 -10.73 7.79 13.47
C LYS A 94 -11.70 7.96 12.32
N ASN A 95 -11.37 8.87 11.38
CA ASN A 95 -12.25 9.25 10.30
C ASN A 95 -11.55 9.02 8.95
N LEU A 96 -12.33 8.67 7.94
CA LEU A 96 -11.91 8.72 6.55
C LEU A 96 -12.65 9.85 5.85
N VAL A 97 -11.92 10.64 5.08
CA VAL A 97 -12.49 11.72 4.26
C VAL A 97 -12.34 11.33 2.79
N CYS A 98 -13.45 11.19 2.10
CA CYS A 98 -13.42 10.90 0.67
C CYS A 98 -12.85 12.09 -0.11
N VAL A 99 -11.82 11.84 -0.91
CA VAL A 99 -11.17 12.84 -1.76
C VAL A 99 -11.11 12.31 -3.19
N ASP A 100 -11.71 13.02 -4.12
CA ASP A 100 -11.63 12.64 -5.53
C ASP A 100 -10.29 13.10 -6.14
N ALA A 101 -9.53 12.14 -6.65
CA ALA A 101 -8.21 12.37 -7.24
C ALA A 101 -8.06 11.55 -8.55
N PRO A 102 -8.84 11.87 -9.60
CA PRO A 102 -8.92 11.04 -10.81
C PRO A 102 -7.61 10.94 -11.57
N HIS A 103 -6.71 11.91 -11.42
CA HIS A 103 -5.42 11.97 -12.12
C HIS A 103 -4.24 11.49 -11.26
N LEU A 104 -4.48 11.10 -10.02
CA LEU A 104 -3.42 10.59 -9.15
C LEU A 104 -2.89 9.25 -9.68
N ASP A 105 -1.61 9.22 -10.02
CA ASP A 105 -0.90 7.99 -10.38
C ASP A 105 0.04 7.58 -9.24
N TYR A 106 -0.22 6.43 -8.65
CA TYR A 106 0.62 5.76 -7.67
C TYR A 106 0.65 4.25 -7.92
N SER A 107 0.77 3.87 -9.19
CA SER A 107 0.83 2.47 -9.64
C SER A 107 2.09 1.73 -9.21
N CYS A 108 3.14 2.47 -8.84
CA CYS A 108 4.38 1.96 -8.25
C CYS A 108 4.63 2.60 -6.89
N LYS A 109 5.28 1.86 -6.00
CA LYS A 109 5.56 2.31 -4.62
C LYS A 109 6.78 3.25 -4.59
N TRP A 110 6.60 4.42 -5.21
CA TRP A 110 7.63 5.45 -5.30
C TRP A 110 8.00 6.01 -3.93
N GLU A 111 9.29 6.29 -3.73
CA GLU A 111 9.78 7.02 -2.54
C GLU A 111 9.28 8.47 -2.54
N ASP A 112 9.18 9.10 -3.70
CA ASP A 112 8.50 10.39 -3.85
C ASP A 112 6.99 10.22 -3.72
N ARG A 113 6.47 10.73 -2.63
CA ARG A 113 5.05 10.67 -2.26
C ARG A 113 4.36 12.02 -2.29
N THR A 114 5.02 13.05 -2.84
CA THR A 114 4.52 14.43 -2.82
C THR A 114 3.09 14.55 -3.32
N ALA A 115 2.78 13.95 -4.48
CA ALA A 115 1.42 13.99 -5.04
C ALA A 115 0.41 13.23 -4.16
N LEU A 116 0.82 12.10 -3.57
CA LEU A 116 -0.03 11.30 -2.70
C LEU A 116 -0.27 12.00 -1.35
N GLU A 117 0.73 12.64 -0.79
CA GLU A 117 0.60 13.41 0.46
C GLU A 117 -0.27 14.66 0.26
N ALA A 118 -0.20 15.30 -0.91
CA ALA A 118 -1.03 16.47 -1.23
C ALA A 118 -2.54 16.16 -1.18
N VAL A 119 -2.95 14.91 -1.45
CA VAL A 119 -4.36 14.50 -1.33
C VAL A 119 -4.90 14.63 0.09
N GLY A 120 -4.03 14.49 1.09
CA GLY A 120 -4.40 14.66 2.51
C GLY A 120 -4.13 16.05 3.06
N ALA A 121 -3.85 17.05 2.23
CA ALA A 121 -3.62 18.41 2.70
C ALA A 121 -4.85 18.96 3.43
N GLY A 122 -4.65 19.48 4.64
CA GLY A 122 -5.72 20.03 5.47
C GLY A 122 -6.47 19.01 6.34
N LEU A 123 -6.19 17.71 6.24
CA LEU A 123 -6.77 16.71 7.13
C LEU A 123 -6.14 16.76 8.53
N GLY A 124 -6.96 16.52 9.54
CA GLY A 124 -6.53 16.45 10.94
C GLY A 124 -5.64 15.24 11.26
N GLY A 125 -5.04 15.24 12.45
CA GLY A 125 -4.09 14.19 12.85
C GLY A 125 -4.66 12.77 12.89
N ASP A 126 -5.95 12.61 13.21
CA ASP A 126 -6.65 11.32 13.29
C ASP A 126 -7.49 11.04 12.01
N GLU A 127 -7.38 11.88 10.99
CA GLU A 127 -8.07 11.74 9.71
C GLU A 127 -7.15 11.16 8.63
N GLU A 128 -7.74 10.42 7.69
CA GLU A 128 -7.03 9.89 6.54
C GLU A 128 -7.89 10.02 5.27
N ALA A 129 -7.25 10.28 4.13
CA ALA A 129 -7.95 10.36 2.86
C ALA A 129 -8.38 8.96 2.39
N LEU A 130 -9.66 8.80 2.07
CA LEU A 130 -10.17 7.71 1.25
C LEU A 130 -10.24 8.21 -0.20
N ILE A 131 -9.33 7.74 -1.01
CA ILE A 131 -9.11 8.25 -2.35
C ILE A 131 -10.11 7.63 -3.32
N LEU A 132 -10.79 8.49 -4.06
CA LEU A 132 -11.70 8.11 -5.11
C LEU A 132 -11.05 8.36 -6.49
N ARG A 133 -11.36 7.51 -7.44
CA ARG A 133 -11.03 7.71 -8.86
C ARG A 133 -12.30 7.54 -9.68
N ASN A 134 -12.80 8.64 -10.26
CA ASN A 134 -14.05 8.66 -11.01
C ASN A 134 -15.23 8.09 -10.20
N GLY A 135 -15.34 8.48 -8.95
CA GLY A 135 -16.39 8.02 -8.02
C GLY A 135 -16.21 6.61 -7.45
N LEU A 136 -15.20 5.87 -7.88
CA LEU A 136 -14.88 4.53 -7.35
C LEU A 136 -13.86 4.62 -6.22
N VAL A 137 -14.10 3.87 -5.15
CA VAL A 137 -13.18 3.76 -4.02
C VAL A 137 -11.90 3.04 -4.46
N THR A 138 -10.74 3.59 -4.06
CA THR A 138 -9.43 2.96 -4.30
C THR A 138 -8.73 2.64 -2.98
N ASP A 139 -7.83 3.49 -2.55
CA ASP A 139 -6.93 3.30 -1.40
C ASP A 139 -7.00 4.49 -0.45
N THR A 140 -6.33 4.39 0.67
CA THR A 140 -5.86 5.56 1.43
C THR A 140 -4.44 5.92 0.99
N ARG A 141 -3.85 6.99 1.54
CA ARG A 141 -2.45 7.34 1.25
C ARG A 141 -1.45 6.26 1.67
N TYR A 142 -1.81 5.38 2.60
CA TYR A 142 -0.89 4.40 3.20
C TYR A 142 -1.34 2.94 3.07
N SER A 143 -2.58 2.69 2.71
CA SER A 143 -3.18 1.35 2.79
C SER A 143 -4.21 1.14 1.71
N ASN A 144 -4.34 -0.10 1.23
CA ASN A 144 -5.59 -0.51 0.63
C ASN A 144 -6.69 -0.53 1.70
N VAL A 145 -7.94 -0.59 1.29
CA VAL A 145 -9.09 -0.67 2.19
C VAL A 145 -9.90 -1.94 1.92
N VAL A 146 -10.53 -2.45 2.97
CA VAL A 146 -11.53 -3.51 2.88
C VAL A 146 -12.74 -3.13 3.70
N PHE A 147 -13.91 -3.46 3.20
CA PHE A 147 -15.20 -3.14 3.83
C PHE A 147 -15.90 -4.41 4.26
N GLY A 148 -16.61 -4.38 5.38
CA GLY A 148 -17.31 -5.57 5.85
C GLY A 148 -18.02 -5.39 7.17
N ASP A 149 -18.40 -6.53 7.76
CA ASP A 149 -19.08 -6.65 9.04
C ASP A 149 -18.15 -7.07 10.20
N GLY A 150 -16.87 -7.30 9.89
CA GLY A 150 -15.85 -7.81 10.81
C GLY A 150 -15.52 -9.29 10.61
N CYS A 151 -16.40 -10.06 9.92
CA CYS A 151 -16.19 -11.48 9.61
C CYS A 151 -15.88 -11.70 8.13
N ARG A 152 -16.57 -10.97 7.27
CA ARG A 152 -16.38 -11.01 5.81
C ARG A 152 -15.90 -9.67 5.32
N TRP A 153 -14.91 -9.71 4.42
CA TRP A 153 -14.29 -8.52 3.89
C TRP A 153 -14.40 -8.45 2.36
N VAL A 154 -14.68 -7.26 1.87
CA VAL A 154 -14.79 -6.92 0.45
C VAL A 154 -13.79 -5.82 0.14
N ALA A 155 -12.89 -6.06 -0.80
CA ALA A 155 -11.97 -5.05 -1.33
C ALA A 155 -12.59 -4.33 -2.53
N PRO A 156 -12.30 -3.03 -2.72
CA PRO A 156 -12.54 -2.40 -4.01
C PRO A 156 -11.76 -3.12 -5.11
N GLU A 157 -12.38 -3.27 -6.27
CA GLU A 157 -11.68 -3.77 -7.46
C GLU A 157 -10.62 -2.77 -7.94
N THR A 158 -10.96 -1.48 -7.87
CA THR A 158 -10.05 -0.37 -8.15
C THR A 158 -9.09 -0.13 -7.01
N PHE A 159 -7.83 0.14 -7.32
CA PHE A 159 -6.78 0.49 -6.37
C PHE A 159 -5.75 1.42 -7.03
N LEU A 160 -4.97 2.13 -6.23
CA LEU A 160 -3.82 2.90 -6.69
C LEU A 160 -2.58 2.02 -6.71
N LEU A 161 -2.31 1.32 -5.60
CA LEU A 161 -1.15 0.47 -5.44
C LEU A 161 -1.57 -1.00 -5.31
N PRO A 162 -0.96 -1.94 -6.07
CA PRO A 162 -1.14 -3.38 -5.86
C PRO A 162 -0.48 -3.81 -4.53
N GLY A 163 -1.23 -3.74 -3.43
CA GLY A 163 -0.73 -4.03 -2.10
C GLY A 163 -0.43 -5.51 -1.88
N THR A 164 0.70 -5.83 -1.25
CA THR A 164 1.12 -7.22 -0.98
C THR A 164 0.16 -7.96 -0.05
N LYS A 165 -0.38 -7.28 0.98
CA LYS A 165 -1.41 -7.86 1.85
C LYS A 165 -2.72 -8.10 1.09
N ARG A 166 -3.14 -7.15 0.25
CA ARG A 166 -4.30 -7.30 -0.62
C ARG A 166 -4.16 -8.53 -1.52
N ALA A 167 -3.03 -8.68 -2.20
CA ALA A 167 -2.75 -9.83 -3.06
C ALA A 167 -2.81 -11.14 -2.28
N PHE A 168 -2.13 -11.23 -1.13
CA PHE A 168 -2.15 -12.39 -0.25
C PHE A 168 -3.58 -12.78 0.17
N LEU A 169 -4.39 -11.81 0.62
CA LEU A 169 -5.75 -12.10 1.12
C LEU A 169 -6.68 -12.58 0.00
N LEU A 170 -6.57 -12.02 -1.20
CA LEU A 170 -7.32 -12.47 -2.38
C LEU A 170 -6.92 -13.89 -2.79
N GLU A 171 -5.61 -14.17 -2.90
CA GLU A 171 -5.10 -15.49 -3.26
C GLU A 171 -5.55 -16.58 -2.27
N ARG A 172 -5.67 -16.21 -0.98
CA ARG A 172 -6.14 -17.11 0.08
C ARG A 172 -7.65 -17.19 0.22
N GLY A 173 -8.42 -16.54 -0.66
CA GLY A 173 -9.88 -16.50 -0.59
C GLY A 173 -10.43 -15.86 0.71
N ARG A 174 -9.62 -15.01 1.37
CA ARG A 174 -10.00 -14.37 2.63
C ARG A 174 -10.77 -13.08 2.46
N MET A 175 -10.93 -12.60 1.24
CA MET A 175 -11.77 -11.48 0.89
C MET A 175 -12.28 -11.62 -0.54
N GLU A 176 -13.40 -10.98 -0.81
CA GLU A 176 -13.95 -10.81 -2.14
C GLU A 176 -13.47 -9.48 -2.74
N CYS A 177 -13.59 -9.35 -4.07
CA CYS A 177 -13.24 -8.14 -4.79
C CYS A 177 -14.40 -7.74 -5.70
N ARG A 178 -14.84 -6.47 -5.63
CA ARG A 178 -15.88 -5.94 -6.50
C ARG A 178 -15.80 -4.43 -6.66
N PRO A 179 -16.41 -3.84 -7.70
CA PRO A 179 -16.51 -2.39 -7.82
C PRO A 179 -17.25 -1.82 -6.61
N LEU A 180 -16.72 -0.75 -6.02
CA LEU A 180 -17.35 -0.02 -4.92
C LEU A 180 -17.34 1.47 -5.22
N LYS A 181 -18.50 2.08 -5.26
CA LYS A 181 -18.66 3.53 -5.33
C LYS A 181 -18.58 4.14 -3.93
N ALA A 182 -18.34 5.44 -3.85
CA ALA A 182 -18.31 6.17 -2.58
C ALA A 182 -19.62 5.95 -1.77
N GLU A 183 -20.77 5.97 -2.44
CA GLU A 183 -22.08 5.72 -1.81
C GLU A 183 -22.28 4.31 -1.26
N ASP A 184 -21.56 3.32 -1.84
CA ASP A 184 -21.68 1.92 -1.40
C ASP A 184 -21.02 1.67 -0.04
N VAL A 185 -20.08 2.53 0.38
CA VAL A 185 -19.36 2.31 1.64
C VAL A 185 -20.30 2.29 2.85
N LYS A 186 -21.39 3.04 2.80
CA LYS A 186 -22.42 3.09 3.87
C LYS A 186 -23.24 1.81 4.01
N LYS A 187 -23.17 0.88 3.05
CA LYS A 187 -23.81 -0.43 3.11
C LYS A 187 -23.06 -1.44 4.00
N PHE A 188 -21.85 -1.10 4.41
CA PHE A 188 -21.03 -1.90 5.30
C PHE A 188 -21.02 -1.29 6.70
N ARG A 189 -20.59 -2.09 7.67
CA ARG A 189 -20.47 -1.64 9.06
C ARG A 189 -19.09 -1.00 9.32
N PHE A 190 -18.06 -1.57 8.71
CA PHE A 190 -16.67 -1.19 8.97
C PHE A 190 -15.87 -1.05 7.68
N CYS A 191 -14.89 -0.17 7.72
CA CYS A 191 -13.75 -0.10 6.81
C CYS A 191 -12.50 -0.48 7.59
N SER A 192 -11.71 -1.44 7.12
CA SER A 192 -10.41 -1.76 7.70
C SER A 192 -9.28 -1.39 6.74
N LEU A 193 -8.23 -0.81 7.29
CA LEU A 193 -7.02 -0.48 6.54
C LEU A 193 -6.12 -1.72 6.47
N VAL A 194 -5.65 -2.06 5.27
CA VAL A 194 -4.80 -3.23 5.06
C VAL A 194 -3.55 -2.88 4.26
N ASN A 195 -2.40 -3.30 4.76
CA ASN A 195 -1.12 -3.20 4.07
C ASN A 195 -0.16 -4.26 4.63
N ALA A 196 1.11 -4.29 4.22
CA ALA A 196 2.05 -5.28 4.70
C ALA A 196 2.18 -5.34 6.24
N MET A 197 1.92 -4.22 6.93
CA MET A 197 2.02 -4.10 8.39
C MET A 197 0.70 -4.38 9.11
N LEU A 198 -0.45 -4.24 8.43
CA LEU A 198 -1.79 -4.27 9.00
C LEU A 198 -2.61 -5.42 8.40
N ASP A 199 -3.18 -6.22 9.27
CA ASP A 199 -4.18 -7.22 8.92
C ASP A 199 -5.60 -6.62 9.00
N PRO A 200 -6.61 -7.20 8.32
CA PRO A 200 -7.99 -6.80 8.52
C PRO A 200 -8.38 -6.86 10.01
N GLY A 201 -8.88 -5.75 10.54
CA GLY A 201 -9.23 -5.62 11.95
C GLY A 201 -8.21 -4.88 12.83
N ASP A 202 -6.95 -4.70 12.38
CA ASP A 202 -5.92 -3.97 13.16
C ASP A 202 -6.22 -2.47 13.27
N VAL A 203 -6.67 -1.86 12.18
CA VAL A 203 -7.11 -0.46 12.14
C VAL A 203 -8.46 -0.42 11.46
N VAL A 204 -9.49 -0.07 12.21
CA VAL A 204 -10.88 -0.09 11.76
C VAL A 204 -11.52 1.28 11.97
N VAL A 205 -12.25 1.72 10.95
CA VAL A 205 -13.09 2.92 10.97
C VAL A 205 -14.54 2.48 10.73
N ARG A 206 -15.49 2.98 11.52
CA ARG A 206 -16.90 2.74 11.26
C ARG A 206 -17.31 3.47 9.99
N THR A 207 -18.16 2.87 9.18
CA THR A 207 -18.53 3.53 7.92
C THR A 207 -19.35 4.79 8.13
N GLU A 208 -19.99 4.98 9.29
CA GLU A 208 -20.62 6.23 9.70
C GLU A 208 -19.60 7.38 9.84
N ASP A 209 -18.34 7.08 10.20
CA ASP A 209 -17.23 8.02 10.35
C ASP A 209 -16.46 8.26 9.02
N ILE A 210 -17.00 7.79 7.91
CA ILE A 210 -16.49 8.11 6.57
C ILE A 210 -17.27 9.30 6.02
N LEU A 211 -16.57 10.40 5.81
CA LEU A 211 -17.14 11.63 5.23
C LEU A 211 -17.15 11.49 3.71
N LEU A 212 -18.35 11.44 3.14
CA LEU A 212 -18.56 11.42 1.69
C LEU A 212 -18.38 12.83 1.10
N PRO A 213 -18.14 12.95 -0.23
CA PRO A 213 -18.00 14.23 -0.91
C PRO A 213 -19.25 15.12 -0.77
#